data_e444cc457aa67a9532155b108ef4257a
#
_entry.id   e444cc457aa67a9532155b108ef4257a
#
_cell.length_a   1.000
_cell.length_b   1.000
_cell.length_c   1.000
_cell.angle_alpha   90.00
_cell.angle_beta   90.00
_cell.angle_gamma   90.00
#
_symmetry.space_group_name_H-M   'P 1'
#
loop_
_entity.id
_entity.type
_entity.pdbx_description
1 polymer ?
#
loop_
_entity_poly.entity_id
_entity_poly.type
_entity_poly.pdbx_seq_one_letter_code
_entity_poly.pdbx_strand_id
1 'polypeptide(L)'
;MKSYYINVCGGLGYNISLARVISYYGDKYNFYVKTPYWDIFKSCPKVKYVYKENEGRDFLFEAQKENAEIIQHRLYDMSDFIKKRLNYTQAWIKLLGLEEIDEEIKSSEGTNLKNLHLEPLKYFPALKNNISIIYNELKEKGYNDFILVQFWGGQTPLAQAPDGDWSQIQYSYECEPLKRAYPIEKAQEFVTLYKSQNPKTAIIQYSLPNEPLLEGCERYISPYTTYYELSKSPQCKGAVTIDSSLAHLISGNCKVITLWGHSLPQNFGYAFNKNIIQNCDRSEILYFTELGSSGAKIEYIEPKKLLEEVNDYLK
;
A
#
# COMPACT_ATOMS: atom_id res chain seq x y z
N MET A 1 21.16 20.07 -12.38
CA MET A 1 19.98 19.50 -11.68
C MET A 1 20.52 18.72 -10.49
N LYS A 2 19.99 18.94 -9.28
CA LYS A 2 20.46 18.24 -8.08
C LYS A 2 20.12 16.76 -8.17
N SER A 3 21.08 15.90 -7.79
CA SER A 3 20.93 14.44 -7.78
C SER A 3 20.70 13.93 -6.36
N TYR A 4 19.75 13.01 -6.20
CA TYR A 4 19.45 12.32 -4.95
C TYR A 4 19.68 10.82 -5.13
N TYR A 5 20.50 10.25 -4.27
CA TYR A 5 20.73 8.82 -4.16
C TYR A 5 19.99 8.29 -2.93
N ILE A 6 18.92 7.56 -3.15
CA ILE A 6 17.98 7.16 -2.09
C ILE A 6 18.06 5.65 -1.87
N ASN A 7 18.54 5.22 -0.70
CA ASN A 7 18.51 3.82 -0.28
C ASN A 7 17.23 3.56 0.51
N VAL A 8 16.25 2.92 -0.12
CA VAL A 8 14.92 2.73 0.43
C VAL A 8 14.84 1.38 1.14
N CYS A 9 14.86 1.42 2.46
CA CYS A 9 14.67 0.25 3.32
C CYS A 9 13.26 0.26 3.89
N GLY A 10 12.33 -0.43 3.30
CA GLY A 10 10.95 -0.48 3.78
C GLY A 10 10.05 -1.34 2.92
N GLY A 11 8.84 -1.60 3.39
CA GLY A 11 7.86 -2.41 2.67
C GLY A 11 7.36 -1.78 1.38
N LEU A 12 6.53 -2.52 0.66
CA LEU A 12 5.98 -2.13 -0.63
C LEU A 12 5.25 -0.77 -0.57
N GLY A 13 4.40 -0.53 0.44
CA GLY A 13 3.67 0.75 0.59
C GLY A 13 4.60 1.95 0.77
N TYR A 14 5.70 1.77 1.49
CA TYR A 14 6.74 2.79 1.67
C TYR A 14 7.42 3.16 0.35
N ASN A 15 7.75 2.17 -0.48
CA ASN A 15 8.30 2.37 -1.81
C ASN A 15 7.31 3.05 -2.76
N ILE A 16 6.02 2.67 -2.72
CA ILE A 16 4.98 3.31 -3.52
C ILE A 16 4.84 4.79 -3.16
N SER A 17 4.91 5.15 -1.89
CA SER A 17 4.83 6.55 -1.47
C SER A 17 5.98 7.41 -2.02
N LEU A 18 7.21 6.87 -2.02
CA LEU A 18 8.35 7.54 -2.66
C LEU A 18 8.17 7.64 -4.18
N ALA A 19 7.68 6.59 -4.83
CA ALA A 19 7.46 6.60 -6.27
C ALA A 19 6.48 7.72 -6.69
N ARG A 20 5.46 8.00 -5.89
CA ARG A 20 4.55 9.14 -6.11
C ARG A 20 5.27 10.48 -6.02
N VAL A 21 6.13 10.66 -5.03
CA VAL A 21 6.96 11.88 -4.90
C VAL A 21 7.88 12.06 -6.11
N ILE A 22 8.58 11.00 -6.51
CA ILE A 22 9.45 11.03 -7.68
C ILE A 22 8.66 11.35 -8.96
N SER A 23 7.47 10.80 -9.12
CA SER A 23 6.60 11.09 -10.28
C SER A 23 6.27 12.57 -10.40
N TYR A 24 6.13 13.25 -9.27
CA TYR A 24 5.84 14.69 -9.23
C TYR A 24 7.09 15.56 -9.46
N TYR A 25 8.20 15.21 -8.83
CA TYR A 25 9.40 16.05 -8.81
C TYR A 25 10.48 15.66 -9.85
N GLY A 26 10.31 14.56 -10.57
CA GLY A 26 11.36 14.02 -11.44
C GLY A 26 11.76 14.89 -12.62
N ASP A 27 11.01 15.94 -12.95
CA ASP A 27 11.42 16.93 -13.96
C ASP A 27 12.35 18.02 -13.36
N LYS A 28 12.36 18.16 -12.02
CA LYS A 28 13.16 19.16 -11.30
C LYS A 28 14.46 18.57 -10.74
N TYR A 29 14.51 17.25 -10.50
CA TYR A 29 15.63 16.59 -9.84
C TYR A 29 15.97 15.25 -10.51
N ASN A 30 17.21 14.79 -10.32
CA ASN A 30 17.64 13.46 -10.72
C ASN A 30 17.50 12.51 -9.53
N PHE A 31 16.75 11.43 -9.71
CA PHE A 31 16.55 10.41 -8.68
C PHE A 31 17.21 9.08 -9.08
N TYR A 32 18.03 8.58 -8.16
CA TYR A 32 18.68 7.27 -8.21
C TYR A 32 18.21 6.49 -6.99
N VAL A 33 17.61 5.32 -7.20
CA VAL A 33 16.93 4.60 -6.13
C VAL A 33 17.52 3.20 -5.98
N LYS A 34 17.91 2.85 -4.75
CA LYS A 34 18.28 1.48 -4.38
C LYS A 34 17.18 0.88 -3.49
N THR A 35 16.66 -0.30 -3.87
CA THR A 35 15.52 -0.91 -3.17
C THR A 35 15.34 -2.39 -3.53
N PRO A 36 14.79 -3.22 -2.63
CA PRO A 36 14.31 -4.57 -2.97
C PRO A 36 13.12 -4.54 -3.94
N TYR A 37 12.34 -3.45 -4.00
CA TYR A 37 11.20 -3.27 -4.90
C TYR A 37 11.58 -2.49 -6.15
N TRP A 38 12.68 -2.88 -6.78
CA TRP A 38 13.27 -2.19 -7.94
C TRP A 38 12.31 -2.07 -9.14
N ASP A 39 11.40 -3.01 -9.30
CA ASP A 39 10.41 -3.03 -10.37
C ASP A 39 9.40 -1.87 -10.30
N ILE A 40 9.09 -1.35 -9.09
CA ILE A 40 8.30 -0.14 -8.93
C ILE A 40 8.94 1.05 -9.66
N PHE A 41 10.25 1.18 -9.54
CA PHE A 41 10.97 2.35 -10.05
C PHE A 41 11.53 2.14 -11.45
N LYS A 42 11.79 0.90 -11.86
CA LYS A 42 12.35 0.59 -13.19
C LYS A 42 11.51 1.13 -14.33
N SER A 43 10.20 1.13 -14.19
CA SER A 43 9.27 1.62 -15.21
C SER A 43 8.95 3.09 -15.06
N CYS A 44 9.46 3.76 -14.03
CA CYS A 44 9.24 5.18 -13.80
C CYS A 44 10.17 6.01 -14.69
N PRO A 45 9.65 6.75 -15.69
CA PRO A 45 10.47 7.52 -16.60
C PRO A 45 11.23 8.68 -15.94
N LYS A 46 10.86 9.00 -14.69
CA LYS A 46 11.45 10.07 -13.91
C LYS A 46 12.61 9.60 -13.02
N VAL A 47 12.83 8.29 -12.90
CA VAL A 47 13.99 7.73 -12.20
C VAL A 47 15.13 7.55 -13.19
N LYS A 48 16.32 8.04 -12.87
CA LYS A 48 17.49 7.95 -13.75
C LYS A 48 18.07 6.55 -13.77
N TYR A 49 18.18 5.94 -12.59
CA TYR A 49 18.64 4.56 -12.45
C TYR A 49 18.08 3.91 -11.19
N VAL A 50 17.86 2.61 -11.27
CA VAL A 50 17.38 1.80 -10.14
C VAL A 50 18.37 0.71 -9.84
N TYR A 51 18.91 0.72 -8.62
CA TYR A 51 19.84 -0.28 -8.11
C TYR A 51 19.06 -1.36 -7.34
N LYS A 52 19.45 -2.62 -7.57
CA LYS A 52 18.98 -3.74 -6.77
C LYS A 52 19.74 -3.82 -5.44
N GLU A 53 19.27 -4.64 -4.51
CA GLU A 53 19.91 -4.81 -3.21
C GLU A 53 21.40 -5.22 -3.30
N ASN A 54 21.76 -6.11 -4.23
CA ASN A 54 23.11 -6.58 -4.45
C ASN A 54 24.03 -5.58 -5.19
N GLU A 55 23.49 -4.46 -5.70
CA GLU A 55 24.21 -3.39 -6.39
C GLU A 55 24.62 -2.23 -5.45
N GLY A 56 24.70 -2.48 -4.15
CA GLY A 56 24.99 -1.44 -3.16
C GLY A 56 26.35 -0.78 -3.33
N ARG A 57 27.37 -1.52 -3.82
CA ARG A 57 28.71 -0.98 -4.09
C ARG A 57 28.67 0.03 -5.22
N ASP A 58 27.99 -0.28 -6.31
CA ASP A 58 27.87 0.59 -7.48
C ASP A 58 27.06 1.83 -7.13
N PHE A 59 25.98 1.67 -6.37
CA PHE A 59 25.20 2.79 -5.84
C PHE A 59 26.04 3.79 -5.06
N LEU A 60 26.88 3.32 -4.12
CA LEU A 60 27.74 4.18 -3.32
C LEU A 60 28.84 4.83 -4.15
N PHE A 61 29.43 4.08 -5.07
CA PHE A 61 30.50 4.57 -5.95
C PHE A 61 30.01 5.69 -6.87
N GLU A 62 28.87 5.52 -7.52
CA GLU A 62 28.32 6.54 -8.41
C GLU A 62 27.86 7.79 -7.63
N ALA A 63 27.26 7.61 -6.44
CA ALA A 63 26.91 8.74 -5.59
C ALA A 63 28.14 9.56 -5.18
N GLN A 64 29.23 8.89 -4.82
CA GLN A 64 30.49 9.55 -4.48
C GLN A 64 31.09 10.29 -5.68
N LYS A 65 31.11 9.68 -6.84
CA LYS A 65 31.61 10.26 -8.08
C LYS A 65 30.88 11.53 -8.48
N GLU A 66 29.56 11.56 -8.28
CA GLU A 66 28.72 12.74 -8.52
C GLU A 66 28.74 13.75 -7.36
N ASN A 67 29.45 13.46 -6.27
CA ASN A 67 29.39 14.22 -5.02
C ASN A 67 27.95 14.47 -4.56
N ALA A 68 27.11 13.44 -4.70
CA ALA A 68 25.68 13.52 -4.42
C ALA A 68 25.37 13.15 -2.96
N GLU A 69 24.29 13.68 -2.47
CA GLU A 69 23.77 13.33 -1.15
C GLU A 69 23.14 11.94 -1.17
N ILE A 70 23.52 11.09 -0.21
CA ILE A 70 22.93 9.76 -0.03
C ILE A 70 21.90 9.81 1.09
N ILE A 71 20.67 9.50 0.77
CA ILE A 71 19.57 9.47 1.71
C ILE A 71 19.34 8.01 2.16
N GLN A 72 19.59 7.75 3.44
CA GLN A 72 19.39 6.42 4.06
C GLN A 72 18.44 6.45 5.24
N HIS A 73 17.94 7.62 5.62
CA HIS A 73 17.07 7.80 6.76
C HIS A 73 15.69 7.15 6.52
N ARG A 74 15.09 6.68 7.60
CA ARG A 74 13.71 6.23 7.57
C ARG A 74 12.80 7.41 7.91
N LEU A 75 11.64 7.48 7.28
CA LEU A 75 10.63 8.47 7.68
C LEU A 75 10.22 8.29 9.14
N TYR A 76 10.28 7.07 9.62
CA TYR A 76 9.97 6.71 11.00
C TYR A 76 10.91 7.34 12.04
N ASP A 77 12.10 7.78 11.63
CA ASP A 77 13.05 8.44 12.51
C ASP A 77 12.81 9.96 12.60
N MET A 78 11.87 10.48 11.80
CA MET A 78 11.50 11.89 11.81
C MET A 78 10.52 12.21 12.94
N SER A 79 10.90 13.11 13.86
CA SER A 79 10.06 13.47 14.99
C SER A 79 8.67 14.00 14.60
N ASP A 80 8.59 14.73 13.48
CA ASP A 80 7.31 15.27 13.00
C ASP A 80 6.39 14.18 12.46
N PHE A 81 6.95 13.13 11.85
CA PHE A 81 6.19 11.98 11.41
C PHE A 81 5.68 11.18 12.61
N ILE A 82 6.56 10.92 13.59
CA ILE A 82 6.21 10.23 14.85
C ILE A 82 5.11 10.97 15.60
N LYS A 83 5.18 12.29 15.67
CA LYS A 83 4.15 13.12 16.31
C LYS A 83 2.86 13.25 15.49
N LYS A 84 2.70 12.45 14.43
CA LYS A 84 1.52 12.42 13.57
C LYS A 84 1.23 13.77 12.89
N ARG A 85 2.28 14.51 12.56
CA ARG A 85 2.16 15.80 11.85
C ARG A 85 2.25 15.68 10.34
N LEU A 86 2.99 14.66 9.85
CA LEU A 86 3.22 14.45 8.42
C LEU A 86 2.65 13.10 7.98
N ASN A 87 2.15 13.04 6.77
CA ASN A 87 1.91 11.78 6.09
C ASN A 87 3.17 11.30 5.34
N TYR A 88 3.14 10.12 4.76
CA TYR A 88 4.27 9.53 4.03
C TYR A 88 4.85 10.46 2.97
N THR A 89 4.01 11.08 2.18
CA THR A 89 4.46 11.91 1.06
C THR A 89 5.07 13.22 1.56
N GLN A 90 4.44 13.88 2.53
CA GLN A 90 5.00 15.07 3.18
C GLN A 90 6.33 14.77 3.86
N ALA A 91 6.43 13.60 4.51
CA ALA A 91 7.65 13.17 5.15
C ALA A 91 8.78 12.95 4.14
N TRP A 92 8.50 12.34 2.99
CA TRP A 92 9.48 12.21 1.89
C TRP A 92 9.91 13.56 1.34
N ILE A 93 8.99 14.47 1.08
CA ILE A 93 9.28 15.83 0.60
C ILE A 93 10.23 16.53 1.58
N LYS A 94 9.91 16.49 2.88
CA LYS A 94 10.72 17.10 3.92
C LYS A 94 12.09 16.43 4.07
N LEU A 95 12.14 15.09 4.06
CA LEU A 95 13.39 14.33 4.18
C LEU A 95 14.36 14.63 3.02
N LEU A 96 13.83 14.76 1.82
CA LEU A 96 14.60 15.06 0.63
C LEU A 96 14.90 16.56 0.47
N GLY A 97 14.37 17.41 1.35
CA GLY A 97 14.52 18.86 1.23
C GLY A 97 13.99 19.41 -0.09
N LEU A 98 12.89 18.83 -0.59
CA LEU A 98 12.22 19.27 -1.81
C LEU A 98 11.37 20.50 -1.51
N GLU A 99 11.10 21.29 -2.55
CA GLU A 99 10.19 22.42 -2.48
C GLU A 99 8.81 21.97 -2.00
N GLU A 100 8.29 22.58 -0.93
CA GLU A 100 6.97 22.22 -0.41
C GLU A 100 5.89 22.49 -1.47
N ILE A 101 4.96 21.56 -1.59
CA ILE A 101 3.78 21.75 -2.40
C ILE A 101 2.81 22.62 -1.61
N ASP A 102 2.14 23.51 -2.30
CA ASP A 102 1.30 24.59 -1.86
C ASP A 102 0.51 24.39 -0.56
N GLU A 103 0.23 25.45 0.20
CA GLU A 103 -0.37 25.43 1.55
C GLU A 103 -1.75 24.78 1.66
N GLU A 104 -2.48 24.66 0.55
CA GLU A 104 -3.76 23.91 0.50
C GLU A 104 -3.64 22.42 0.89
N ILE A 105 -2.42 21.93 0.99
CA ILE A 105 -2.09 20.54 1.36
C ILE A 105 -2.13 20.33 2.88
N LYS A 106 -2.16 21.39 3.65
CA LYS A 106 -2.27 21.35 5.11
C LYS A 106 -3.72 21.23 5.54
N SER A 107 -4.35 20.08 5.36
CA SER A 107 -5.62 19.88 6.06
C SER A 107 -5.37 19.58 7.54
N SER A 108 -6.31 19.98 8.36
CA SER A 108 -6.34 19.71 9.79
C SER A 108 -6.23 18.20 10.14
N GLU A 109 -6.45 17.33 9.19
CA GLU A 109 -6.43 15.88 9.34
C GLU A 109 -5.16 15.21 8.81
N GLY A 110 -4.20 15.97 8.29
CA GLY A 110 -2.88 15.46 7.88
C GLY A 110 -2.88 14.51 6.68
N THR A 111 -4.03 14.22 6.09
CA THR A 111 -4.18 13.25 5.00
C THR A 111 -4.31 13.89 3.62
N ASN A 112 -4.28 15.21 3.56
CA ASN A 112 -4.64 15.94 2.35
C ASN A 112 -3.43 16.28 1.49
N LEU A 113 -3.07 15.37 0.60
CA LEU A 113 -2.12 15.63 -0.48
C LEU A 113 -2.83 15.58 -1.82
N LYS A 114 -3.68 16.57 -2.07
CA LYS A 114 -4.50 16.64 -3.28
C LYS A 114 -3.70 16.33 -4.55
N ASN A 115 -2.51 16.88 -4.70
CA ASN A 115 -1.79 16.82 -5.96
C ASN A 115 -0.93 15.56 -6.15
N LEU A 116 -0.39 14.96 -5.07
CA LEU A 116 0.46 13.78 -5.17
C LEU A 116 -0.30 12.45 -5.11
N HIS A 117 -1.48 12.47 -4.50
CA HIS A 117 -2.31 11.28 -4.36
C HIS A 117 -3.42 11.17 -5.42
N LEU A 118 -3.70 12.24 -6.16
CA LEU A 118 -4.73 12.23 -7.20
C LEU A 118 -4.28 11.48 -8.46
N GLU A 119 -2.97 11.40 -8.71
CA GLU A 119 -2.47 10.69 -9.87
C GLU A 119 -2.11 9.26 -9.50
N PRO A 120 -2.79 8.27 -10.09
CA PRO A 120 -2.38 6.88 -9.99
C PRO A 120 -0.95 6.74 -10.53
N LEU A 121 -0.25 5.71 -10.10
CA LEU A 121 1.08 5.37 -10.64
C LEU A 121 0.93 4.98 -12.12
N LYS A 122 1.07 5.95 -13.03
CA LYS A 122 0.75 5.78 -14.46
C LYS A 122 1.70 4.84 -15.23
N TYR A 123 2.82 4.50 -14.62
CA TYR A 123 3.93 3.85 -15.30
C TYR A 123 4.17 2.38 -14.93
N PHE A 124 3.29 1.76 -14.16
CA PHE A 124 3.38 0.32 -14.00
C PHE A 124 3.11 -0.36 -15.35
N PRO A 125 4.01 -1.24 -15.80
CA PRO A 125 3.79 -1.95 -17.03
C PRO A 125 2.52 -2.77 -16.92
N ALA A 126 1.58 -2.52 -17.81
CA ALA A 126 0.37 -3.32 -17.87
C ALA A 126 0.73 -4.76 -18.22
N LEU A 127 0.55 -5.67 -17.30
CA LEU A 127 0.60 -7.11 -17.58
C LEU A 127 -0.74 -7.53 -18.21
N LYS A 128 -1.03 -6.94 -19.38
CA LYS A 128 -2.31 -7.08 -20.09
C LYS A 128 -2.76 -8.53 -20.26
N ASN A 129 -1.83 -9.44 -20.44
CA ASN A 129 -2.14 -10.85 -20.67
C ASN A 129 -2.77 -11.53 -19.43
N ASN A 130 -2.24 -11.27 -18.25
CA ASN A 130 -2.77 -11.87 -17.02
C ASN A 130 -4.18 -11.33 -16.68
N ILE A 131 -4.43 -10.07 -16.97
CA ILE A 131 -5.73 -9.45 -16.69
C ILE A 131 -6.82 -10.02 -17.57
N SER A 132 -6.55 -10.24 -18.86
CA SER A 132 -7.51 -10.85 -19.78
C SER A 132 -7.89 -12.27 -19.36
N ILE A 133 -6.93 -13.04 -18.84
CA ILE A 133 -7.20 -14.38 -18.31
C ILE A 133 -8.13 -14.28 -17.10
N ILE A 134 -7.81 -13.41 -16.15
CA ILE A 134 -8.64 -13.21 -14.95
C ILE A 134 -10.08 -12.82 -15.32
N TYR A 135 -10.24 -11.88 -16.27
CA TYR A 135 -11.59 -11.48 -16.71
C TYR A 135 -12.36 -12.60 -17.37
N ASN A 136 -11.73 -13.42 -18.19
CA ASN A 136 -12.38 -14.56 -18.83
C ASN A 136 -12.81 -15.59 -17.79
N GLU A 137 -11.95 -15.92 -16.84
CA GLU A 137 -12.29 -16.84 -15.75
C GLU A 137 -13.46 -16.31 -14.90
N LEU A 138 -13.47 -15.03 -14.55
CA LEU A 138 -14.58 -14.42 -13.80
C LEU A 138 -15.89 -14.49 -14.59
N LYS A 139 -15.84 -14.21 -15.88
CA LYS A 139 -16.99 -14.26 -16.77
C LYS A 139 -17.52 -15.70 -16.93
N GLU A 140 -16.65 -16.69 -17.06
CA GLU A 140 -17.01 -18.11 -17.13
C GLU A 140 -17.69 -18.58 -15.83
N LYS A 141 -17.29 -18.01 -14.67
CA LYS A 141 -17.96 -18.23 -13.38
C LYS A 141 -19.25 -17.43 -13.21
N GLY A 142 -19.66 -16.64 -14.21
CA GLY A 142 -20.90 -15.87 -14.20
C GLY A 142 -20.83 -14.53 -13.48
N TYR A 143 -19.64 -14.02 -13.19
CA TYR A 143 -19.45 -12.70 -12.60
C TYR A 143 -19.43 -11.60 -13.67
N ASN A 144 -20.06 -10.47 -13.35
CA ASN A 144 -20.09 -9.29 -14.22
C ASN A 144 -19.03 -8.24 -13.82
N ASP A 145 -18.75 -8.17 -12.54
CA ASP A 145 -17.87 -7.18 -11.90
C ASP A 145 -17.20 -7.79 -10.66
N PHE A 146 -16.35 -7.01 -10.00
CA PHE A 146 -15.65 -7.48 -8.82
C PHE A 146 -15.30 -6.33 -7.87
N ILE A 147 -15.03 -6.70 -6.61
CA ILE A 147 -14.31 -5.88 -5.63
C ILE A 147 -12.99 -6.53 -5.28
N LEU A 148 -12.01 -5.70 -4.91
CA LEU A 148 -10.74 -6.17 -4.35
C LEU A 148 -10.81 -6.14 -2.83
N VAL A 149 -10.27 -7.15 -2.16
CA VAL A 149 -10.21 -7.16 -0.69
C VAL A 149 -8.82 -7.52 -0.20
N GLN A 150 -8.40 -6.87 0.89
CA GLN A 150 -7.21 -7.25 1.66
C GLN A 150 -7.51 -7.06 3.14
N PHE A 151 -7.62 -8.16 3.89
CA PHE A 151 -7.92 -8.14 5.32
C PHE A 151 -6.71 -8.41 6.20
N TRP A 152 -5.58 -8.79 5.61
CA TRP A 152 -4.30 -9.04 6.29
C TRP A 152 -3.17 -8.30 5.60
N GLY A 153 -2.12 -8.01 6.36
CA GLY A 153 -0.91 -7.37 5.82
C GLY A 153 0.09 -7.04 6.91
N GLY A 154 1.26 -6.56 6.49
CA GLY A 154 2.34 -6.19 7.42
C GLY A 154 3.03 -7.40 8.06
N GLN A 155 2.93 -8.58 7.45
CA GLN A 155 3.58 -9.78 7.95
C GLN A 155 5.10 -9.66 7.84
N THR A 156 5.78 -10.14 8.87
CA THR A 156 7.24 -10.25 8.87
C THR A 156 7.61 -11.66 8.44
N PRO A 157 8.50 -11.83 7.45
CA PRO A 157 8.96 -13.15 7.08
C PRO A 157 9.70 -13.79 8.27
N LEU A 158 9.45 -15.08 8.52
CA LEU A 158 10.11 -15.85 9.58
C LEU A 158 11.59 -16.09 9.28
N ALA A 159 11.98 -16.04 8.01
CA ALA A 159 13.35 -16.12 7.56
C ALA A 159 13.57 -15.22 6.34
N GLN A 160 14.80 -14.74 6.16
CA GLN A 160 15.16 -14.08 4.91
C GLN A 160 15.14 -15.13 3.79
N ALA A 161 14.60 -14.76 2.64
CA ALA A 161 14.60 -15.63 1.48
C ALA A 161 16.04 -15.90 1.04
N PRO A 162 16.49 -17.13 0.98
CA PRO A 162 17.72 -17.46 0.29
C PRO A 162 17.60 -16.99 -1.17
N ASP A 163 18.60 -16.34 -1.68
CA ASP A 163 18.71 -15.91 -3.09
C ASP A 163 17.57 -15.05 -3.65
N GLY A 164 16.77 -14.43 -2.77
CA GLY A 164 15.69 -13.54 -3.18
C GLY A 164 14.42 -14.23 -3.68
N ASP A 165 14.30 -15.53 -3.52
CA ASP A 165 13.07 -16.27 -3.84
C ASP A 165 12.06 -16.15 -2.69
N TRP A 166 11.18 -15.17 -2.79
CA TRP A 166 10.13 -14.88 -1.82
C TRP A 166 8.98 -15.89 -1.83
N SER A 167 8.93 -16.79 -2.80
CA SER A 167 7.87 -17.80 -2.90
C SER A 167 7.95 -18.86 -1.80
N GLN A 168 9.13 -19.07 -1.21
CA GLN A 168 9.38 -20.06 -0.18
C GLN A 168 9.33 -19.51 1.26
N ILE A 169 9.07 -18.23 1.42
CA ILE A 169 9.05 -17.62 2.76
C ILE A 169 7.79 -18.02 3.51
N GLN A 170 7.98 -18.54 4.71
CA GLN A 170 6.90 -18.71 5.67
C GLN A 170 6.70 -17.41 6.46
N TYR A 171 5.46 -16.98 6.57
CA TYR A 171 5.06 -15.83 7.37
C TYR A 171 4.39 -16.31 8.64
N SER A 172 4.66 -15.62 9.75
CA SER A 172 3.93 -15.86 10.98
C SER A 172 2.59 -15.12 10.98
N TYR A 173 1.50 -15.85 11.14
CA TYR A 173 0.16 -15.28 11.34
C TYR A 173 -0.11 -14.92 12.79
N GLU A 174 0.63 -15.49 13.72
CA GLU A 174 0.40 -15.35 15.14
C GLU A 174 1.01 -14.07 15.72
N CYS A 175 1.93 -13.44 14.98
CA CYS A 175 2.60 -12.23 15.43
C CYS A 175 1.97 -10.99 14.80
N GLU A 176 1.86 -9.91 15.56
CA GLU A 176 1.83 -8.50 15.18
C GLU A 176 0.99 -8.06 13.97
N PRO A 177 0.92 -8.79 12.83
CA PRO A 177 0.05 -8.47 11.71
C PRO A 177 -1.41 -8.34 12.12
N LEU A 178 -1.80 -9.05 13.14
CA LEU A 178 -3.16 -9.05 13.69
C LEU A 178 -3.66 -7.67 14.09
N LYS A 179 -2.76 -6.76 14.46
CA LYS A 179 -3.15 -5.38 14.82
C LYS A 179 -3.46 -4.49 13.63
N ARG A 180 -3.04 -4.88 12.45
CA ARG A 180 -3.48 -4.29 11.18
C ARG A 180 -4.54 -5.15 10.49
N ALA A 181 -4.66 -6.42 10.86
CA ALA A 181 -5.60 -7.34 10.26
C ALA A 181 -7.03 -7.06 10.74
N TYR A 182 -7.99 -7.36 9.88
CA TYR A 182 -9.38 -7.53 10.27
C TYR A 182 -9.59 -9.00 10.64
N PRO A 183 -10.25 -9.32 11.76
CA PRO A 183 -10.38 -10.71 12.24
C PRO A 183 -10.97 -11.65 11.19
N ILE A 184 -10.40 -12.86 11.10
CA ILE A 184 -10.74 -13.81 10.03
C ILE A 184 -12.22 -14.19 10.04
N GLU A 185 -12.81 -14.37 11.22
CA GLU A 185 -14.22 -14.71 11.38
C GLU A 185 -15.11 -13.57 10.89
N LYS A 186 -14.75 -12.32 11.21
CA LYS A 186 -15.47 -11.14 10.77
C LYS A 186 -15.30 -10.92 9.26
N ALA A 187 -14.10 -11.17 8.72
CA ALA A 187 -13.84 -11.09 7.30
C ALA A 187 -14.66 -12.13 6.52
N GLN A 188 -14.73 -13.36 7.03
CA GLN A 188 -15.55 -14.42 6.44
C GLN A 188 -17.05 -14.09 6.50
N GLU A 189 -17.53 -13.59 7.62
CA GLU A 189 -18.92 -13.14 7.73
C GLU A 189 -19.23 -12.02 6.73
N PHE A 190 -18.35 -11.02 6.61
CA PHE A 190 -18.50 -9.96 5.61
C PHE A 190 -18.58 -10.53 4.18
N VAL A 191 -17.68 -11.44 3.82
CA VAL A 191 -17.68 -12.08 2.49
C VAL A 191 -19.00 -12.79 2.23
N THR A 192 -19.48 -13.56 3.20
CA THR A 192 -20.75 -14.31 3.10
C THR A 192 -21.93 -13.35 2.90
N LEU A 193 -22.00 -12.29 3.69
CA LEU A 193 -23.06 -11.28 3.59
C LEU A 193 -23.00 -10.52 2.28
N TYR A 194 -21.79 -10.10 1.83
CA TYR A 194 -21.63 -9.39 0.58
C TYR A 194 -22.05 -10.24 -0.62
N LYS A 195 -21.63 -11.51 -0.67
CA LYS A 195 -21.99 -12.45 -1.73
C LYS A 195 -23.50 -12.73 -1.80
N SER A 196 -24.17 -12.82 -0.65
CA SER A 196 -25.62 -13.02 -0.62
C SER A 196 -26.41 -11.89 -1.25
N GLN A 197 -25.91 -10.65 -1.14
CA GLN A 197 -26.53 -9.45 -1.73
C GLN A 197 -26.04 -9.16 -3.15
N ASN A 198 -24.83 -9.60 -3.49
CA ASN A 198 -24.16 -9.33 -4.76
C ASN A 198 -23.68 -10.63 -5.45
N PRO A 199 -24.59 -11.55 -5.83
CA PRO A 199 -24.19 -12.88 -6.31
C PRO A 199 -23.44 -12.86 -7.64
N LYS A 200 -23.53 -11.77 -8.42
CA LYS A 200 -22.83 -11.59 -9.69
C LYS A 200 -21.55 -10.77 -9.59
N THR A 201 -21.17 -10.36 -8.38
CA THR A 201 -19.91 -9.63 -8.10
C THR A 201 -18.92 -10.62 -7.51
N ALA A 202 -17.74 -10.74 -8.13
CA ALA A 202 -16.65 -11.50 -7.55
C ALA A 202 -15.98 -10.72 -6.42
N ILE A 203 -15.44 -11.43 -5.44
CA ILE A 203 -14.55 -10.88 -4.43
C ILE A 203 -13.15 -11.42 -4.70
N ILE A 204 -12.23 -10.57 -5.13
CA ILE A 204 -10.85 -10.96 -5.40
C ILE A 204 -10.00 -10.60 -4.19
N GLN A 205 -9.49 -11.60 -3.51
CA GLN A 205 -8.65 -11.44 -2.34
C GLN A 205 -7.18 -11.25 -2.75
N TYR A 206 -6.61 -10.10 -2.37
CA TYR A 206 -5.18 -9.88 -2.43
C TYR A 206 -4.52 -10.46 -1.18
N SER A 207 -3.78 -11.53 -1.37
CA SER A 207 -3.10 -12.25 -0.29
C SER A 207 -1.90 -13.02 -0.80
N LEU A 208 -0.99 -13.34 0.12
CA LEU A 208 0.14 -14.21 -0.17
C LEU A 208 -0.32 -15.67 -0.29
N PRO A 209 0.46 -16.54 -0.96
CA PRO A 209 0.07 -17.93 -1.19
C PRO A 209 -0.25 -18.73 0.09
N ASN A 210 0.44 -18.41 1.17
CA ASN A 210 0.31 -19.05 2.47
C ASN A 210 -0.69 -18.36 3.42
N GLU A 211 -1.29 -17.24 2.99
CA GLU A 211 -2.39 -16.60 3.73
C GLU A 211 -3.71 -17.34 3.52
N PRO A 212 -4.61 -17.37 4.52
CA PRO A 212 -5.89 -18.03 4.37
C PRO A 212 -6.70 -17.41 3.23
N LEU A 213 -7.33 -18.26 2.42
CA LEU A 213 -8.33 -17.84 1.45
C LEU A 213 -9.70 -17.93 2.10
N LEU A 214 -10.42 -16.82 2.10
CA LEU A 214 -11.81 -16.80 2.56
C LEU A 214 -12.72 -17.57 1.58
N GLU A 215 -13.63 -18.34 2.14
CA GLU A 215 -14.62 -19.04 1.35
C GLU A 215 -15.50 -18.05 0.55
N GLY A 216 -15.63 -18.30 -0.74
CA GLY A 216 -16.35 -17.41 -1.65
C GLY A 216 -15.49 -16.31 -2.27
N CYS A 217 -14.21 -16.21 -1.92
CA CYS A 217 -13.26 -15.33 -2.60
C CYS A 217 -12.50 -16.05 -3.71
N GLU A 218 -12.15 -15.29 -4.74
CA GLU A 218 -11.18 -15.68 -5.74
C GLU A 218 -9.78 -15.19 -5.32
N ARG A 219 -8.75 -15.98 -5.58
CA ARG A 219 -7.36 -15.57 -5.36
C ARG A 219 -6.51 -15.85 -6.58
N TYR A 220 -5.87 -14.82 -7.07
CA TYR A 220 -4.91 -14.92 -8.15
C TYR A 220 -3.50 -14.66 -7.57
N ILE A 221 -2.64 -15.66 -7.64
CA ILE A 221 -1.24 -15.52 -7.25
C ILE A 221 -0.54 -14.78 -8.39
N SER A 222 -0.50 -13.48 -8.26
CA SER A 222 -0.02 -12.58 -9.30
C SER A 222 0.81 -11.45 -8.68
N PRO A 223 1.73 -10.85 -9.44
CA PRO A 223 2.43 -9.65 -8.99
C PRO A 223 1.45 -8.53 -8.59
N TYR A 224 1.86 -7.67 -7.67
CA TYR A 224 1.04 -6.53 -7.24
C TYR A 224 0.64 -5.60 -8.42
N THR A 225 1.45 -5.56 -9.48
CA THR A 225 1.13 -4.83 -10.71
C THR A 225 -0.17 -5.32 -11.38
N THR A 226 -0.51 -6.58 -11.26
CA THR A 226 -1.80 -7.13 -11.73
C THR A 226 -2.96 -6.50 -10.98
N TYR A 227 -2.88 -6.40 -9.66
CA TYR A 227 -3.92 -5.77 -8.84
C TYR A 227 -4.04 -4.26 -9.09
N TYR A 228 -2.92 -3.61 -9.38
CA TYR A 228 -2.92 -2.23 -9.84
C TYR A 228 -3.75 -2.06 -11.13
N GLU A 229 -3.53 -2.91 -12.13
CA GLU A 229 -4.30 -2.86 -13.38
C GLU A 229 -5.77 -3.28 -13.18
N LEU A 230 -6.03 -4.30 -12.35
CA LEU A 230 -7.41 -4.67 -11.99
C LEU A 230 -8.17 -3.49 -11.39
N SER A 231 -7.53 -2.70 -10.52
CA SER A 231 -8.16 -1.55 -9.89
C SER A 231 -8.55 -0.43 -10.86
N LYS A 232 -7.95 -0.39 -12.04
CA LYS A 232 -8.27 0.59 -13.12
C LYS A 232 -9.41 0.12 -14.02
N SER A 233 -9.83 -1.12 -13.86
CA SER A 233 -10.87 -1.69 -14.69
C SER A 233 -12.25 -1.08 -14.44
N PRO A 234 -13.06 -0.85 -15.48
CA PRO A 234 -14.46 -0.48 -15.31
C PRO A 234 -15.29 -1.52 -14.54
N GLN A 235 -14.86 -2.81 -14.54
CA GLN A 235 -15.50 -3.85 -13.76
C GLN A 235 -15.12 -3.84 -12.28
N CYS A 236 -14.08 -3.10 -11.90
CA CYS A 236 -13.71 -2.93 -10.49
C CYS A 236 -14.65 -1.93 -9.82
N LYS A 237 -15.57 -2.40 -9.00
CA LYS A 237 -16.45 -1.52 -8.21
C LYS A 237 -15.70 -0.76 -7.13
N GLY A 238 -14.58 -1.28 -6.66
CA GLY A 238 -13.76 -0.69 -5.62
C GLY A 238 -13.05 -1.72 -4.76
N ALA A 239 -12.61 -1.31 -3.58
CA ALA A 239 -11.87 -2.18 -2.69
C ALA A 239 -12.18 -1.95 -1.21
N VAL A 240 -12.01 -3.03 -0.42
CA VAL A 240 -11.96 -2.99 1.04
C VAL A 240 -10.58 -3.44 1.48
N THR A 241 -9.86 -2.59 2.15
CA THR A 241 -8.46 -2.81 2.53
C THR A 241 -8.24 -2.50 4.01
N ILE A 242 -7.10 -2.91 4.50
CA ILE A 242 -6.53 -2.43 5.75
C ILE A 242 -5.38 -1.46 5.45
N ASP A 243 -4.70 -0.94 6.48
CA ASP A 243 -3.42 -0.24 6.33
C ASP A 243 -2.35 -1.20 5.80
N SER A 244 -2.27 -1.31 4.49
CA SER A 244 -1.39 -2.25 3.80
C SER A 244 -1.05 -1.78 2.39
N SER A 245 -0.17 -2.53 1.75
CA SER A 245 0.37 -2.22 0.41
C SER A 245 -0.70 -2.07 -0.66
N LEU A 246 -1.78 -2.85 -0.61
CA LEU A 246 -2.87 -2.74 -1.59
C LEU A 246 -3.53 -1.36 -1.52
N ALA A 247 -3.81 -0.85 -0.30
CA ALA A 247 -4.36 0.50 -0.14
C ALA A 247 -3.49 1.55 -0.83
N HIS A 248 -2.17 1.49 -0.61
CA HIS A 248 -1.23 2.43 -1.25
C HIS A 248 -1.18 2.28 -2.77
N LEU A 249 -1.29 1.05 -3.25
CA LEU A 249 -1.16 0.72 -4.66
C LEU A 249 -2.34 1.23 -5.50
N ILE A 250 -3.57 1.03 -5.00
CA ILE A 250 -4.79 1.23 -5.79
C ILE A 250 -5.53 2.53 -5.48
N SER A 251 -5.15 3.24 -4.43
CA SER A 251 -5.74 4.53 -4.09
C SER A 251 -5.58 5.54 -5.22
N GLY A 252 -6.70 6.09 -5.65
CA GLY A 252 -6.79 6.98 -6.82
C GLY A 252 -7.15 6.27 -8.13
N ASN A 253 -7.15 4.94 -8.19
CA ASN A 253 -7.61 4.18 -9.36
C ASN A 253 -9.10 3.81 -9.25
N CYS A 254 -9.54 3.43 -8.05
CA CYS A 254 -10.92 3.06 -7.75
C CYS A 254 -11.33 3.61 -6.37
N LYS A 255 -12.60 3.44 -6.01
CA LYS A 255 -13.09 3.74 -4.67
C LYS A 255 -12.49 2.75 -3.68
N VAL A 256 -11.87 3.24 -2.60
CA VAL A 256 -11.21 2.40 -1.59
C VAL A 256 -11.77 2.71 -0.20
N ILE A 257 -12.17 1.68 0.50
CA ILE A 257 -12.45 1.72 1.94
C ILE A 257 -11.23 1.15 2.64
N THR A 258 -10.65 1.89 3.60
CA THR A 258 -9.52 1.42 4.39
C THR A 258 -9.90 1.33 5.86
N LEU A 259 -9.71 0.14 6.44
CA LEU A 259 -9.93 -0.12 7.86
C LEU A 259 -8.64 0.16 8.63
N TRP A 260 -8.71 1.06 9.58
CA TRP A 260 -7.56 1.50 10.37
C TRP A 260 -7.61 0.92 11.78
N GLY A 261 -6.65 0.06 12.10
CA GLY A 261 -6.44 -0.47 13.45
C GLY A 261 -5.61 0.47 14.32
N HIS A 262 -4.39 0.05 14.65
CA HIS A 262 -3.46 0.86 15.46
C HIS A 262 -2.86 2.05 14.70
N SER A 263 -2.63 1.90 13.41
CA SER A 263 -2.15 3.01 12.56
C SER A 263 -3.25 4.04 12.29
N LEU A 264 -2.86 5.21 11.84
CA LEU A 264 -3.77 6.33 11.60
C LEU A 264 -3.73 6.79 10.15
N PRO A 265 -4.90 7.15 9.57
CA PRO A 265 -4.96 7.69 8.21
C PRO A 265 -4.17 9.00 8.05
N GLN A 266 -3.96 9.76 9.13
CA GLN A 266 -3.16 10.97 9.10
C GLN A 266 -1.73 10.74 8.60
N ASN A 267 -1.14 9.59 8.94
CA ASN A 267 0.22 9.25 8.50
C ASN A 267 0.26 8.45 7.21
N PHE A 268 -0.72 7.57 6.99
CA PHE A 268 -0.64 6.54 5.96
C PHE A 268 -1.79 6.56 4.97
N GLY A 269 -2.90 7.23 5.30
CA GLY A 269 -4.13 7.23 4.52
C GLY A 269 -4.15 8.27 3.41
N TYR A 270 -5.24 8.23 2.67
CA TYR A 270 -5.53 9.11 1.56
C TYR A 270 -6.88 9.79 1.79
N ALA A 271 -6.95 11.11 1.61
CA ALA A 271 -8.17 11.88 1.89
C ALA A 271 -9.35 11.49 0.99
N PHE A 272 -9.08 10.98 -0.20
CA PHE A 272 -10.11 10.54 -1.14
C PHE A 272 -10.59 9.10 -0.91
N ASN A 273 -9.97 8.35 0.02
CA ASN A 273 -10.47 7.06 0.47
C ASN A 273 -11.50 7.25 1.58
N LYS A 274 -12.42 6.29 1.71
CA LYS A 274 -13.24 6.19 2.90
C LYS A 274 -12.44 5.54 4.02
N ASN A 275 -12.03 6.32 5.00
CA ASN A 275 -11.20 5.87 6.12
C ASN A 275 -12.10 5.50 7.32
N ILE A 276 -12.15 4.22 7.66
CA ILE A 276 -12.90 3.72 8.83
C ILE A 276 -11.89 3.45 9.95
N ILE A 277 -11.90 4.32 10.96
CA ILE A 277 -11.00 4.21 12.10
C ILE A 277 -11.66 3.32 13.14
N GLN A 278 -11.02 2.17 13.42
CA GLN A 278 -11.45 1.24 14.47
C GLN A 278 -11.27 1.89 15.84
N ASN A 279 -12.16 1.58 16.77
CA ASN A 279 -12.00 2.06 18.13
C ASN A 279 -10.83 1.35 18.82
N CYS A 280 -9.83 2.11 19.22
CA CYS A 280 -8.60 1.62 19.85
C CYS A 280 -7.99 2.72 20.69
N ASP A 281 -7.55 2.40 21.90
CA ASP A 281 -6.70 3.32 22.66
C ASP A 281 -5.32 3.41 22.03
N ARG A 282 -5.06 4.53 21.35
CA ARG A 282 -3.81 4.82 20.68
C ARG A 282 -2.81 5.56 21.55
N SER A 283 -3.17 5.87 22.80
CA SER A 283 -2.26 6.56 23.74
C SER A 283 -1.05 5.70 24.10
N GLU A 284 -1.20 4.37 24.08
CA GLU A 284 -0.13 3.42 24.35
C GLU A 284 0.81 3.19 23.15
N ILE A 285 0.48 3.72 21.97
CA ILE A 285 1.28 3.54 20.78
C ILE A 285 2.34 4.66 20.76
N LEU A 286 3.47 4.38 21.36
CA LEU A 286 4.60 5.29 21.41
C LEU A 286 5.25 5.48 20.04
N TYR A 287 5.27 4.39 19.26
CA TYR A 287 5.93 4.34 17.98
C TYR A 287 5.20 3.32 17.08
N PHE A 288 4.80 3.72 15.89
CA PHE A 288 3.99 2.83 15.05
C PHE A 288 4.76 1.63 14.46
N THR A 289 6.10 1.60 14.52
CA THR A 289 6.89 0.39 14.24
C THR A 289 6.81 -0.63 15.37
N GLU A 290 6.38 -0.19 16.55
CA GLU A 290 6.14 -1.03 17.72
C GLU A 290 4.65 -1.33 17.91
N LEU A 291 3.84 -1.04 16.88
CA LEU A 291 2.39 -1.30 16.88
C LEU A 291 2.08 -2.73 17.34
N GLY A 292 3.00 -3.61 17.08
CA GLY A 292 2.97 -4.96 17.49
C GLY A 292 3.02 -5.19 18.98
N SER A 293 3.78 -4.44 19.72
CA SER A 293 3.98 -4.65 21.17
C SER A 293 2.92 -3.96 22.04
N SER A 294 2.09 -3.07 21.48
CA SER A 294 1.06 -2.42 22.27
C SER A 294 0.01 -3.44 22.72
N GLY A 295 -0.33 -3.47 24.01
CA GLY A 295 -1.40 -4.26 24.57
C GLY A 295 -2.80 -3.77 24.23
N ALA A 296 -2.92 -2.66 23.51
CA ALA A 296 -4.17 -2.00 23.20
C ALA A 296 -5.12 -2.92 22.40
N LYS A 297 -6.36 -3.03 22.89
CA LYS A 297 -7.40 -3.79 22.21
C LYS A 297 -8.02 -2.96 21.09
N ILE A 298 -8.39 -3.62 20.02
CA ILE A 298 -9.11 -3.02 18.89
C ILE A 298 -10.55 -3.53 18.92
N GLU A 299 -11.50 -2.61 18.93
CA GLU A 299 -12.91 -2.92 18.69
C GLU A 299 -13.16 -2.77 17.18
N TYR A 300 -13.25 -3.91 16.53
CA TYR A 300 -13.43 -3.96 15.09
C TYR A 300 -14.86 -3.65 14.68
N ILE A 301 -15.03 -2.93 13.57
CA ILE A 301 -16.35 -2.71 12.95
C ILE A 301 -17.04 -4.06 12.71
N GLU A 302 -18.34 -4.14 12.99
CA GLU A 302 -19.11 -5.34 12.75
C GLU A 302 -19.34 -5.59 11.26
N PRO A 303 -19.31 -6.85 10.77
CA PRO A 303 -19.41 -7.18 9.35
C PRO A 303 -20.64 -6.60 8.67
N LYS A 304 -21.80 -6.58 9.33
CA LYS A 304 -23.03 -5.96 8.82
C LYS A 304 -22.88 -4.48 8.60
N LYS A 305 -22.28 -3.77 9.56
CA LYS A 305 -22.01 -2.35 9.42
C LYS A 305 -20.98 -2.06 8.33
N LEU A 306 -19.94 -2.89 8.23
CA LEU A 306 -18.99 -2.79 7.12
C LEU A 306 -19.68 -2.98 5.77
N LEU A 307 -20.59 -3.93 5.67
CA LEU A 307 -21.38 -4.14 4.45
C LEU A 307 -22.23 -2.93 4.08
N GLU A 308 -22.88 -2.29 5.04
CA GLU A 308 -23.63 -1.04 4.83
C GLU A 308 -22.72 0.06 4.28
N GLU A 309 -21.57 0.27 4.91
CA GLU A 309 -20.57 1.25 4.47
C GLU A 309 -20.03 0.96 3.05
N VAL A 310 -19.83 -0.31 2.73
CA VAL A 310 -19.39 -0.75 1.38
C VAL A 310 -20.49 -0.50 0.35
N ASN A 311 -21.72 -0.92 0.65
CA ASN A 311 -22.84 -0.73 -0.26
C ASN A 311 -23.13 0.75 -0.54
N ASP A 312 -22.98 1.61 0.45
CA ASP A 312 -23.20 3.04 0.27
C ASP A 312 -22.08 3.74 -0.51
N TYR A 313 -20.84 3.35 -0.26
CA TYR A 313 -19.69 4.01 -0.87
C TYR A 313 -19.37 3.50 -2.27
N LEU A 314 -19.54 2.21 -2.53
CA LEU A 314 -19.18 1.58 -3.83
C LEU A 314 -20.31 1.65 -4.89
N LYS A 315 -21.47 2.18 -4.54
CA LYS A 315 -22.56 2.44 -5.50
C LYS A 315 -22.15 3.32 -6.65
#